data_21e9be0012e0a32d733281680119f19b
#
_entry.id   21e9be0012e0a32d733281680119f19b
#
_cell.length_a   1.000
_cell.length_b   1.000
_cell.length_c   1.000
_cell.angle_alpha   90.00
_cell.angle_beta   90.00
_cell.angle_gamma   90.00
#
_symmetry.space_group_name_H-M   'P 1'
#
loop_
_entity.id
_entity.type
_entity.pdbx_description
1 polymer ?
#
loop_
_entity_poly.entity_id
_entity_poly.type
_entity_poly.pdbx_seq_one_letter_code
_entity_poly.pdbx_strand_id
1 'polypeptide(L)'
;LARILRVAAMLRVTDAYGPIPYSKMQNGTFSVPYDSQRDVYMAMIDDLDAAMETLYTFASAGDGILMRDFDISSFKGDSRLWVSFANTLKLRMAIRMSGVEPEARRIAEEAVRDMATYGLIDANAENLSFSSDSRQNPFYTQATSTSWQDLRSNASIVMYMNAYEDP
;
A
#
# COMPACT_ATOMS: atom_id res chain seq x y z
N LEU A 1 -0.27 11.23 -5.63
CA LEU A 1 -1.22 10.52 -4.74
C LEU A 1 -1.90 9.36 -5.47
N ALA A 2 -2.59 9.59 -6.60
CA ALA A 2 -3.36 8.55 -7.28
C ALA A 2 -2.54 7.29 -7.62
N ARG A 3 -1.26 7.44 -8.02
CA ARG A 3 -0.37 6.29 -8.26
C ARG A 3 -0.10 5.49 -7.00
N ILE A 4 0.17 6.15 -5.87
CA ILE A 4 0.42 5.47 -4.58
C ILE A 4 -0.82 4.69 -4.14
N LEU A 5 -2.01 5.29 -4.21
CA LEU A 5 -3.27 4.62 -3.89
C LEU A 5 -3.54 3.44 -4.83
N ARG A 6 -3.26 3.60 -6.13
CA ARG A 6 -3.37 2.50 -7.11
C ARG A 6 -2.47 1.33 -6.71
N VAL A 7 -1.21 1.60 -6.40
CA VAL A 7 -0.27 0.56 -5.96
C VAL A 7 -0.77 -0.12 -4.68
N ALA A 8 -1.16 0.66 -3.66
CA ALA A 8 -1.64 0.11 -2.40
C ALA A 8 -2.87 -0.80 -2.56
N ALA A 9 -3.80 -0.44 -3.45
CA ALA A 9 -4.98 -1.24 -3.76
C ALA A 9 -4.63 -2.50 -4.59
N MET A 10 -3.89 -2.31 -5.69
CA MET A 10 -3.61 -3.39 -6.64
C MET A 10 -2.58 -4.40 -6.09
N LEU A 11 -1.72 -3.99 -5.15
CA LEU A 11 -0.83 -4.91 -4.44
C LEU A 11 -1.62 -5.99 -3.72
N ARG A 12 -2.71 -5.63 -3.06
CA ARG A 12 -3.59 -6.61 -2.40
C ARG A 12 -4.23 -7.58 -3.39
N VAL A 13 -4.58 -7.08 -4.58
CA VAL A 13 -5.19 -7.89 -5.64
C VAL A 13 -4.18 -8.90 -6.19
N THR A 14 -2.97 -8.46 -6.56
CA THR A 14 -1.94 -9.37 -7.07
C THR A 14 -1.44 -10.34 -6.01
N ASP A 15 -1.40 -9.94 -4.74
CA ASP A 15 -1.04 -10.82 -3.63
C ASP A 15 -2.06 -11.97 -3.45
N ALA A 16 -3.33 -11.72 -3.74
CA ALA A 16 -4.39 -12.71 -3.62
C ALA A 16 -4.57 -13.57 -4.89
N TYR A 17 -4.41 -12.98 -6.06
CA TYR A 17 -4.77 -13.61 -7.34
C TYR A 17 -3.58 -13.88 -8.27
N GLY A 18 -2.36 -13.41 -7.93
CA GLY A 18 -1.18 -13.57 -8.77
C GLY A 18 -1.17 -12.61 -9.96
N PRO A 19 -1.08 -13.11 -11.21
CA PRO A 19 -1.11 -12.28 -12.40
C PRO A 19 -2.39 -11.46 -12.51
N ILE A 20 -2.26 -10.15 -12.82
CA ILE A 20 -3.37 -9.22 -13.00
C ILE A 20 -3.08 -8.27 -14.17
N PRO A 21 -4.10 -7.66 -14.80
CA PRO A 21 -3.86 -6.56 -15.72
C PRO A 21 -3.41 -5.33 -14.92
N TYR A 22 -2.24 -4.76 -15.21
CA TYR A 22 -1.72 -3.59 -14.52
C TYR A 22 -1.12 -2.55 -15.49
N SER A 23 -0.11 -2.94 -16.26
CA SER A 23 0.67 -2.01 -17.08
C SER A 23 -0.14 -1.44 -18.26
N LYS A 24 -1.10 -2.18 -18.76
CA LYS A 24 -1.88 -1.85 -19.97
C LYS A 24 -3.31 -1.43 -19.70
N MET A 25 -3.72 -1.27 -18.44
CA MET A 25 -5.11 -0.94 -18.07
C MET A 25 -5.63 0.38 -18.66
N GLN A 26 -4.74 1.30 -19.03
CA GLN A 26 -5.13 2.63 -19.49
C GLN A 26 -5.25 2.77 -21.03
N ASN A 27 -5.10 1.69 -21.77
CA ASN A 27 -5.06 1.74 -23.24
C ASN A 27 -6.44 1.78 -23.92
N GLY A 28 -7.52 1.88 -23.17
CA GLY A 28 -8.89 2.00 -23.72
C GLY A 28 -9.38 0.78 -24.50
N THR A 29 -8.69 -0.37 -24.39
CA THR A 29 -9.09 -1.61 -25.05
C THR A 29 -10.03 -2.43 -24.19
N PHE A 30 -11.00 -3.09 -24.81
CA PHE A 30 -11.96 -3.97 -24.12
C PHE A 30 -11.31 -5.20 -23.50
N SER A 31 -10.19 -5.65 -24.05
CA SER A 31 -9.42 -6.79 -23.56
C SER A 31 -8.04 -6.34 -23.15
N VAL A 32 -7.73 -6.47 -21.87
CA VAL A 32 -6.41 -6.13 -21.32
C VAL A 32 -5.70 -7.42 -20.95
N PRO A 33 -4.50 -7.70 -21.49
CA PRO A 33 -3.75 -8.89 -21.13
C PRO A 33 -3.30 -8.81 -19.67
N TYR A 34 -3.17 -9.97 -19.03
CA TYR A 34 -2.59 -10.09 -17.70
C TYR A 34 -1.07 -9.91 -17.77
N ASP A 35 -0.53 -9.14 -16.88
CA ASP A 35 0.91 -9.08 -16.63
C ASP A 35 1.29 -10.19 -15.65
N SER A 36 2.50 -10.74 -15.75
CA SER A 36 3.01 -11.65 -14.74
C SER A 36 3.09 -10.95 -13.38
N GLN A 37 2.98 -11.68 -12.27
CA GLN A 37 3.07 -11.08 -10.94
C GLN A 37 4.40 -10.34 -10.75
N ARG A 38 5.50 -10.86 -11.30
CA ARG A 38 6.79 -10.19 -11.32
C ARG A 38 6.73 -8.83 -12.00
N ASP A 39 6.17 -8.80 -13.22
CA ASP A 39 6.09 -7.55 -14.00
C ASP A 39 5.16 -6.54 -13.33
N VAL A 40 4.08 -7.00 -12.71
CA VAL A 40 3.19 -6.15 -11.90
C VAL A 40 3.97 -5.50 -10.75
N TYR A 41 4.75 -6.27 -9.99
CA TYR A 41 5.52 -5.75 -8.87
C TYR A 41 6.57 -4.73 -9.33
N MET A 42 7.29 -5.02 -10.43
CA MET A 42 8.28 -4.08 -10.97
C MET A 42 7.63 -2.78 -11.45
N ALA A 43 6.51 -2.86 -12.19
CA ALA A 43 5.77 -1.68 -12.62
C ALA A 43 5.20 -0.86 -11.45
N MET A 44 4.79 -1.52 -10.36
CA MET A 44 4.37 -0.84 -9.14
C MET A 44 5.52 -0.09 -8.47
N ILE A 45 6.73 -0.66 -8.45
CA ILE A 45 7.92 -0.01 -7.91
C ILE A 45 8.26 1.24 -8.72
N ASP A 46 8.23 1.15 -10.05
CA ASP A 46 8.44 2.30 -10.93
C ASP A 46 7.40 3.41 -10.70
N ASP A 47 6.13 3.04 -10.50
CA ASP A 47 5.06 3.98 -10.15
C ASP A 47 5.30 4.68 -8.80
N LEU A 48 5.79 3.94 -7.79
CA LEU A 48 6.13 4.50 -6.48
C LEU A 48 7.30 5.47 -6.59
N ASP A 49 8.37 5.09 -7.30
CA ASP A 49 9.56 5.93 -7.46
C ASP A 49 9.22 7.25 -8.15
N ALA A 50 8.48 7.21 -9.26
CA ALA A 50 8.02 8.42 -9.95
C ALA A 50 7.07 9.28 -9.08
N ALA A 51 6.23 8.64 -8.26
CA ALA A 51 5.34 9.36 -7.36
C ALA A 51 6.10 10.02 -6.20
N MET A 52 7.08 9.33 -5.61
CA MET A 52 7.92 9.85 -4.53
C MET A 52 8.71 11.05 -4.97
N GLU A 53 9.39 10.98 -6.12
CA GLU A 53 10.17 12.08 -6.68
C GLU A 53 9.30 13.34 -6.88
N THR A 54 8.13 13.16 -7.49
CA THR A 54 7.19 14.27 -7.76
C THR A 54 6.68 14.90 -6.47
N LEU A 55 6.24 14.09 -5.50
CA LEU A 55 5.69 14.60 -4.24
C LEU A 55 6.76 15.19 -3.32
N TYR A 56 7.95 14.62 -3.30
CA TYR A 56 9.07 15.14 -2.53
C TYR A 56 9.50 16.52 -3.05
N THR A 57 9.58 16.68 -4.37
CA THR A 57 9.87 17.98 -5.00
C THR A 57 8.80 19.01 -4.63
N PHE A 58 7.52 18.64 -4.69
CA PHE A 58 6.42 19.49 -4.26
C PHE A 58 6.53 19.88 -2.78
N ALA A 59 6.76 18.89 -1.90
CA ALA A 59 6.87 19.11 -0.45
C ALA A 59 8.07 19.99 -0.06
N SER A 60 9.14 19.95 -0.87
CA SER A 60 10.35 20.74 -0.65
C SER A 60 10.20 22.19 -1.14
N ALA A 61 9.28 22.45 -2.06
CA ALA A 61 9.05 23.77 -2.63
C ALA A 61 8.07 24.65 -1.83
N GLY A 62 7.35 24.07 -0.87
CA GLY A 62 6.30 24.79 -0.10
C GLY A 62 5.99 24.15 1.25
N ASP A 63 4.74 24.29 1.70
CA ASP A 63 4.25 23.69 2.96
C ASP A 63 4.06 22.16 2.89
N GLY A 64 4.10 21.60 1.69
CA GLY A 64 3.94 20.17 1.46
C GLY A 64 2.49 19.66 1.57
N ILE A 65 1.54 20.55 1.75
CA ILE A 65 0.13 20.18 1.88
C ILE A 65 -0.55 20.21 0.51
N LEU A 66 -1.08 19.07 0.11
CA LEU A 66 -1.78 18.90 -1.16
C LEU A 66 -3.20 18.39 -0.92
N MET A 67 -4.19 19.16 -1.39
CA MET A 67 -5.60 18.74 -1.38
C MET A 67 -6.14 18.35 0.00
N ARG A 68 -5.79 19.09 1.06
CA ARG A 68 -6.18 18.80 2.45
C ARG A 68 -7.67 18.50 2.61
N ASP A 69 -8.52 19.29 1.99
CA ASP A 69 -9.98 19.19 2.11
C ASP A 69 -10.56 17.97 1.36
N PHE A 70 -9.78 17.37 0.46
CA PHE A 70 -10.18 16.21 -0.33
C PHE A 70 -9.49 14.92 0.10
N ASP A 71 -8.42 15.01 0.89
CA ASP A 71 -7.74 13.84 1.45
C ASP A 71 -8.45 13.38 2.73
N ILE A 72 -9.29 12.36 2.58
CA ILE A 72 -10.04 11.73 3.68
C ILE A 72 -9.18 10.82 4.56
N SER A 73 -7.90 10.62 4.20
CA SER A 73 -6.98 9.81 4.99
C SER A 73 -6.52 10.53 6.26
N SER A 74 -5.87 9.78 7.16
CA SER A 74 -5.20 10.34 8.33
C SER A 74 -4.10 11.33 7.99
N PHE A 75 -3.54 11.27 6.78
CA PHE A 75 -2.46 12.15 6.32
C PHE A 75 -2.92 13.57 5.99
N LYS A 76 -4.22 13.77 5.72
CA LYS A 76 -4.80 15.09 5.49
C LYS A 76 -4.04 15.94 4.46
N GLY A 77 -3.58 15.31 3.39
CA GLY A 77 -2.86 15.95 2.29
C GLY A 77 -1.38 16.21 2.57
N ASP A 78 -0.81 15.72 3.67
CA ASP A 78 0.61 15.85 3.94
C ASP A 78 1.43 14.98 2.96
N SER A 79 2.09 15.66 2.01
CA SER A 79 2.87 15.01 0.97
C SER A 79 4.07 14.24 1.50
N ARG A 80 4.62 14.65 2.65
CA ARG A 80 5.76 13.95 3.27
C ARG A 80 5.33 12.60 3.82
N LEU A 81 4.19 12.54 4.49
CA LEU A 81 3.62 11.27 4.97
C LEU A 81 3.26 10.35 3.80
N TRP A 82 2.73 10.90 2.70
CA TRP A 82 2.48 10.12 1.50
C TRP A 82 3.75 9.57 0.85
N VAL A 83 4.85 10.34 0.85
CA VAL A 83 6.16 9.89 0.38
C VAL A 83 6.72 8.78 1.27
N SER A 84 6.67 8.96 2.61
CA SER A 84 7.12 7.94 3.57
C SER A 84 6.30 6.64 3.44
N PHE A 85 4.99 6.76 3.23
CA PHE A 85 4.12 5.61 2.98
C PHE A 85 4.50 4.88 1.68
N ALA A 86 4.78 5.62 0.59
CA ALA A 86 5.20 5.03 -0.68
C ALA A 86 6.53 4.28 -0.55
N ASN A 87 7.52 4.87 0.14
CA ASN A 87 8.81 4.21 0.40
C ASN A 87 8.65 2.96 1.28
N THR A 88 7.75 3.02 2.27
CA THR A 88 7.40 1.85 3.10
C THR A 88 6.76 0.73 2.26
N LEU A 89 5.87 1.06 1.33
CA LEU A 89 5.30 0.08 0.40
C LEU A 89 6.40 -0.54 -0.49
N LYS A 90 7.31 0.27 -1.04
CA LYS A 90 8.45 -0.20 -1.83
C LYS A 90 9.29 -1.20 -1.04
N LEU A 91 9.67 -0.86 0.19
CA LEU A 91 10.42 -1.76 1.07
C LEU A 91 9.67 -3.06 1.35
N ARG A 92 8.38 -2.97 1.68
CA ARG A 92 7.54 -4.14 1.93
C ARG A 92 7.46 -5.06 0.71
N MET A 93 7.29 -4.51 -0.48
CA MET A 93 7.25 -5.27 -1.73
C MET A 93 8.58 -5.96 -2.00
N ALA A 94 9.70 -5.26 -1.80
CA ALA A 94 11.04 -5.82 -1.97
C ALA A 94 11.29 -6.99 -1.00
N ILE A 95 10.92 -6.86 0.26
CA ILE A 95 11.04 -7.95 1.24
C ILE A 95 10.21 -9.16 0.82
N ARG A 96 8.98 -8.96 0.33
CA ARG A 96 8.13 -10.07 -0.15
C ARG A 96 8.71 -10.81 -1.35
N MET A 97 9.41 -10.10 -2.25
CA MET A 97 10.04 -10.70 -3.42
C MET A 97 11.38 -11.37 -3.11
N SER A 98 11.96 -11.18 -1.92
CA SER A 98 13.35 -11.54 -1.61
C SER A 98 13.70 -13.01 -1.83
N GLY A 99 12.71 -13.91 -1.78
CA GLY A 99 12.91 -15.34 -2.02
C GLY A 99 12.89 -15.75 -3.50
N VAL A 100 12.45 -14.89 -4.41
CA VAL A 100 12.20 -15.24 -5.81
C VAL A 100 12.76 -14.26 -6.83
N GLU A 101 13.00 -13.00 -6.44
CA GLU A 101 13.48 -11.94 -7.34
C GLU A 101 14.92 -11.53 -6.96
N PRO A 102 15.89 -11.70 -7.86
CA PRO A 102 17.29 -11.34 -7.58
C PRO A 102 17.50 -9.86 -7.24
N GLU A 103 16.71 -8.98 -7.82
CA GLU A 103 16.82 -7.53 -7.59
C GLU A 103 16.19 -7.05 -6.28
N ALA A 104 15.39 -7.89 -5.63
CA ALA A 104 14.64 -7.54 -4.43
C ALA A 104 15.54 -6.97 -3.32
N ARG A 105 16.72 -7.56 -3.14
CA ARG A 105 17.68 -7.09 -2.15
C ARG A 105 18.15 -5.66 -2.45
N ARG A 106 18.51 -5.38 -3.69
CA ARG A 106 18.94 -4.04 -4.11
C ARG A 106 17.85 -3.01 -3.87
N ILE A 107 16.60 -3.34 -4.25
CA ILE A 107 15.44 -2.47 -4.07
C ILE A 107 15.18 -2.19 -2.59
N ALA A 108 15.30 -3.21 -1.73
CA ALA A 108 15.16 -3.04 -0.28
C ALA A 108 16.26 -2.15 0.32
N GLU A 109 17.52 -2.38 -0.07
CA GLU A 109 18.67 -1.57 0.35
C GLU A 109 18.54 -0.11 -0.11
N GLU A 110 18.00 0.14 -1.31
CA GLU A 110 17.66 1.48 -1.79
C GLU A 110 16.60 2.14 -0.92
N ALA A 111 15.47 1.48 -0.69
CA ALA A 111 14.40 2.04 0.12
C ALA A 111 14.86 2.40 1.55
N VAL A 112 15.73 1.59 2.14
CA VAL A 112 16.33 1.88 3.45
C VAL A 112 17.35 3.01 3.38
N ARG A 113 18.21 3.05 2.38
CA ARG A 113 19.18 4.14 2.18
C ARG A 113 18.47 5.46 1.97
N ASP A 114 17.40 5.47 1.21
CA ASP A 114 16.64 6.65 0.86
C ASP A 114 15.69 7.10 1.97
N MET A 115 15.66 6.39 3.11
CA MET A 115 14.90 6.75 4.31
C MET A 115 15.25 8.17 4.81
N ALA A 116 16.48 8.60 4.68
CA ALA A 116 16.91 9.94 5.08
C ALA A 116 16.23 11.05 4.22
N THR A 117 15.86 10.74 2.99
CA THR A 117 15.23 11.66 2.06
C THR A 117 13.69 11.52 2.06
N TYR A 118 13.21 10.31 1.93
CA TYR A 118 11.79 10.01 1.74
C TYR A 118 11.06 9.60 3.02
N GLY A 119 11.78 9.20 4.06
CA GLY A 119 11.19 8.64 5.28
C GLY A 119 10.74 7.20 5.13
N LEU A 120 10.34 6.63 6.25
CA LEU A 120 9.58 5.38 6.36
C LEU A 120 8.51 5.57 7.44
N ILE A 121 7.42 4.86 7.36
CA ILE A 121 6.44 4.78 8.45
C ILE A 121 7.02 3.88 9.54
N ASP A 122 7.39 4.46 10.66
CA ASP A 122 8.00 3.75 11.80
C ASP A 122 7.23 3.91 13.12
N ALA A 123 6.22 4.76 13.13
CA ALA A 123 5.36 5.00 14.28
C ALA A 123 3.88 4.73 13.97
N ASN A 124 3.14 4.21 14.95
CA ASN A 124 1.70 3.97 14.80
C ASN A 124 0.91 5.24 14.51
N ALA A 125 1.35 6.41 14.96
CA ALA A 125 0.73 7.69 14.67
C ALA A 125 0.78 8.08 13.18
N GLU A 126 1.70 7.50 12.43
CA GLU A 126 1.91 7.75 11.00
C GLU A 126 1.20 6.71 10.12
N ASN A 127 0.48 5.77 10.70
CA ASN A 127 -0.25 4.77 9.93
C ASN A 127 -1.34 5.42 9.07
N LEU A 128 -1.36 5.01 7.79
CA LEU A 128 -2.43 5.40 6.89
C LEU A 128 -3.74 4.76 7.33
N SER A 129 -4.70 5.59 7.69
CA SER A 129 -6.03 5.15 8.04
C SER A 129 -7.09 6.01 7.34
N PHE A 130 -8.27 5.43 7.16
CA PHE A 130 -9.44 6.13 6.62
C PHE A 130 -10.53 6.10 7.69
N SER A 131 -10.86 7.27 8.22
CA SER A 131 -11.99 7.42 9.13
C SER A 131 -13.27 7.60 8.33
N SER A 132 -14.28 6.84 8.65
CA SER A 132 -15.59 6.92 8.03
C SER A 132 -16.63 7.15 9.12
N ASP A 133 -17.00 8.40 9.35
CA ASP A 133 -17.96 8.78 10.39
C ASP A 133 -19.38 8.27 10.13
N SER A 134 -19.69 7.89 8.90
CA SER A 134 -21.04 7.46 8.49
C SER A 134 -21.12 6.09 7.82
N ARG A 135 -20.00 5.43 7.58
CA ARG A 135 -19.97 4.12 6.91
C ARG A 135 -19.27 3.11 7.79
N GLN A 136 -20.01 2.11 8.21
CA GLN A 136 -19.43 0.97 8.93
C GLN A 136 -18.40 0.26 8.04
N ASN A 137 -17.32 -0.20 8.65
CA ASN A 137 -16.35 -1.03 7.97
C ASN A 137 -17.07 -2.24 7.32
N PRO A 138 -16.93 -2.48 6.01
CA PRO A 138 -17.61 -3.58 5.32
C PRO A 138 -17.37 -4.95 5.98
N PHE A 139 -16.16 -5.18 6.50
CA PHE A 139 -15.84 -6.42 7.21
C PHE A 139 -16.58 -6.51 8.56
N TYR A 140 -16.70 -5.40 9.29
CA TYR A 140 -17.47 -5.36 10.52
C TYR A 140 -18.95 -5.63 10.24
N THR A 141 -19.50 -4.96 9.22
CA THR A 141 -20.89 -5.18 8.80
C THR A 141 -21.12 -6.64 8.41
N GLN A 142 -20.20 -7.23 7.66
CA GLN A 142 -20.30 -8.61 7.23
C GLN A 142 -20.17 -9.61 8.40
N ALA A 143 -19.34 -9.29 9.38
CA ALA A 143 -19.15 -10.14 10.57
C ALA A 143 -20.33 -10.06 11.55
N THR A 144 -21.02 -8.90 11.62
CA THR A 144 -22.02 -8.65 12.67
C THR A 144 -23.47 -8.65 12.18
N SER A 145 -23.74 -8.21 10.95
CA SER A 145 -25.11 -7.97 10.47
C SER A 145 -25.60 -8.96 9.41
N THR A 146 -24.75 -9.82 8.88
CA THR A 146 -25.21 -10.88 7.98
C THR A 146 -25.84 -12.01 8.78
N SER A 147 -26.98 -12.49 8.32
CA SER A 147 -27.73 -13.59 8.98
C SER A 147 -26.94 -14.90 9.10
N TRP A 148 -25.84 -15.03 8.40
CA TRP A 148 -25.03 -16.25 8.37
C TRP A 148 -23.94 -16.27 9.45
N GLN A 149 -23.43 -15.11 9.88
CA GLN A 149 -22.35 -14.97 10.88
C GLN A 149 -21.16 -15.95 10.66
N ASP A 150 -20.82 -16.19 9.40
CA ASP A 150 -19.88 -17.24 9.00
C ASP A 150 -18.41 -16.83 9.09
N LEU A 151 -18.14 -15.53 9.25
CA LEU A 151 -16.77 -15.05 9.38
C LEU A 151 -16.20 -15.47 10.74
N ARG A 152 -15.10 -16.17 10.68
CA ARG A 152 -14.33 -16.60 11.86
C ARG A 152 -12.86 -16.24 11.66
N SER A 153 -12.21 -15.91 12.75
CA SER A 153 -10.76 -15.76 12.74
C SER A 153 -10.10 -17.10 12.43
N ASN A 154 -9.02 -17.07 11.67
CA ASN A 154 -8.25 -18.28 11.39
C ASN A 154 -7.70 -18.89 12.68
N ALA A 155 -7.92 -20.17 12.88
CA ALA A 155 -7.52 -20.87 14.10
C ALA A 155 -6.01 -20.73 14.40
N SER A 156 -5.16 -20.74 13.38
CA SER A 156 -3.71 -20.56 13.56
C SER A 156 -3.38 -19.19 14.14
N ILE A 157 -4.02 -18.12 13.65
CA ILE A 157 -3.83 -16.75 14.17
C ILE A 157 -4.28 -16.69 15.63
N VAL A 158 -5.47 -17.21 15.92
CA VAL A 158 -6.01 -17.23 17.31
C VAL A 158 -5.08 -18.00 18.25
N MET A 159 -4.53 -19.13 17.82
CA MET A 159 -3.56 -19.89 18.61
C MET A 159 -2.28 -19.10 18.90
N TYR A 160 -1.74 -18.38 17.89
CA TYR A 160 -0.58 -17.51 18.08
C TYR A 160 -0.88 -16.37 19.05
N MET A 161 -1.99 -15.66 18.86
CA MET A 161 -2.38 -14.56 19.73
C MET A 161 -2.53 -15.04 21.19
N ASN A 162 -3.22 -16.16 21.40
CA ASN A 162 -3.37 -16.74 22.73
C ASN A 162 -2.05 -17.21 23.35
N ALA A 163 -1.13 -17.75 22.53
CA ALA A 163 0.16 -18.24 23.03
C ALA A 163 1.10 -17.10 23.45
N TYR A 164 0.97 -15.93 22.84
CA TYR A 164 1.77 -14.74 23.13
C TYR A 164 1.03 -13.68 23.96
N GLU A 165 -0.19 -14.00 24.44
CA GLU A 165 -1.06 -13.07 25.18
C GLU A 165 -1.26 -11.73 24.43
N ASP A 166 -1.31 -11.79 23.10
CA ASP A 166 -1.51 -10.63 22.22
C ASP A 166 -3.00 -10.24 22.27
N PRO A 167 -3.33 -8.95 22.61
CA PRO A 167 -4.69 -8.50 22.83
C PRO A 167 -5.57 -8.47 21.57
#